data_4eab571aeae15710ec42a96aed94eeee
#
_entry.id   4eab571aeae15710ec42a96aed94eeee
#
_cell.length_a   1.000
_cell.length_b   1.000
_cell.length_c   1.000
_cell.angle_alpha   90.00
_cell.angle_beta   90.00
_cell.angle_gamma   90.00
#
_symmetry.space_group_name_H-M   'P 1'
#
loop_
_entity.id
_entity.type
_entity.pdbx_description
1 polymer ?
#
loop_
_entity_poly.entity_id
_entity_poly.type
_entity_poly.pdbx_seq_one_letter_code
_entity_poly.pdbx_strand_id
1 'polypeptide(L)'
;MGTAVERLRQYQAPTPSMWREEAEWRRANRAWLRRSQAVAMKMLDRMEEMRWTQAQVAEKLGCSQQYVSRIVKGNENLTLEMLSKIEDNLGVEVFKGKGGM
;
A
#
# COMPACT_ATOMS: atom_id res chain seq x y z
N MET A 1 8.30 29.54 15.03
CA MET A 1 6.95 29.18 15.14
C MET A 1 6.24 29.17 13.79
N GLY A 2 5.63 28.10 13.52
CA GLY A 2 4.95 28.02 12.25
C GLY A 2 3.62 28.74 12.30
N THR A 3 3.54 29.83 11.57
CA THR A 3 2.26 30.45 11.37
C THR A 3 1.49 29.69 10.31
N ALA A 4 0.22 30.03 10.16
CA ALA A 4 -0.58 29.42 9.11
C ALA A 4 0.04 29.69 7.74
N VAL A 5 0.60 30.87 7.56
CA VAL A 5 1.23 31.25 6.30
C VAL A 5 2.44 30.36 6.03
N GLU A 6 3.26 30.15 7.05
CA GLU A 6 4.43 29.32 6.88
C GLU A 6 4.05 27.88 6.57
N ARG A 7 3.01 27.38 7.20
CA ARG A 7 2.53 26.03 6.90
C ARG A 7 2.04 25.92 5.47
N LEU A 8 1.33 26.94 5.01
CA LEU A 8 0.86 26.94 3.65
C LEU A 8 2.02 26.94 2.67
N ARG A 9 3.10 27.65 3.00
CA ARG A 9 4.28 27.62 2.14
C ARG A 9 4.87 26.23 2.02
N GLN A 10 4.90 25.52 3.15
CA GLN A 10 5.43 24.16 3.14
C GLN A 10 4.60 23.23 2.28
N TYR A 11 3.33 23.54 2.14
CA TYR A 11 2.42 22.70 1.39
C TYR A 11 2.02 23.31 0.06
N GLN A 12 2.78 24.29 -0.39
CA GLN A 12 2.54 24.84 -1.72
C GLN A 12 2.82 23.79 -2.78
N ALA A 13 2.25 24.03 -3.94
CA ALA A 13 2.50 23.14 -5.05
C ALA A 13 4.00 23.00 -5.30
N PRO A 14 4.47 21.80 -5.57
CA PRO A 14 5.91 21.61 -5.81
C PRO A 14 6.35 22.32 -7.08
N THR A 15 7.65 22.57 -7.15
CA THR A 15 8.23 23.19 -8.33
C THR A 15 8.11 22.22 -9.51
N PRO A 16 8.25 22.72 -10.75
CA PRO A 16 8.23 21.82 -11.90
C PRO A 16 9.29 20.72 -11.84
N SER A 17 10.48 21.02 -11.30
CA SER A 17 11.50 20.00 -11.20
C SER A 17 11.12 18.93 -10.19
N MET A 18 10.44 19.32 -9.11
CA MET A 18 9.96 18.35 -8.14
C MET A 18 8.88 17.45 -8.74
N TRP A 19 8.00 18.05 -9.53
CA TRP A 19 6.98 17.27 -10.22
C TRP A 19 7.60 16.28 -11.18
N ARG A 20 8.66 16.70 -11.87
CA ARG A 20 9.33 15.82 -12.81
C ARG A 20 10.00 14.65 -12.10
N GLU A 21 10.66 14.94 -10.98
CA GLU A 21 11.28 13.88 -10.19
C GLU A 21 10.25 12.89 -9.68
N GLU A 22 9.12 13.39 -9.23
CA GLU A 22 8.07 12.54 -8.74
C GLU A 22 7.51 11.66 -9.85
N ALA A 23 7.30 12.25 -11.01
CA ALA A 23 6.78 11.51 -12.15
C ALA A 23 7.77 10.45 -12.61
N GLU A 24 9.05 10.78 -12.58
CA GLU A 24 10.09 9.84 -12.95
C GLU A 24 10.17 8.70 -11.97
N TRP A 25 10.04 9.01 -10.67
CA TRP A 25 10.05 7.99 -9.64
C TRP A 25 8.89 7.03 -9.84
N ARG A 26 7.70 7.57 -10.07
CA ARG A 26 6.53 6.74 -10.27
C ARG A 26 6.67 5.85 -11.50
N ARG A 27 7.23 6.43 -12.55
CA ARG A 27 7.43 5.67 -13.78
C ARG A 27 8.40 4.52 -13.55
N ALA A 28 9.47 4.78 -12.82
CA ALA A 28 10.47 3.77 -12.53
C ALA A 28 9.95 2.68 -11.60
N ASN A 29 8.97 3.02 -10.77
CA ASN A 29 8.46 2.08 -9.77
C ASN A 29 7.05 1.59 -10.08
N ARG A 30 6.61 1.79 -11.31
CA ARG A 30 5.23 1.50 -11.68
C ARG A 30 4.85 0.04 -11.46
N ALA A 31 5.77 -0.86 -11.76
CA ALA A 31 5.45 -2.28 -11.70
C ALA A 31 5.09 -2.73 -10.29
N TRP A 32 5.94 -2.39 -9.32
CA TRP A 32 5.67 -2.85 -7.97
C TRP A 32 4.53 -2.05 -7.33
N LEU A 33 4.38 -0.79 -7.71
CA LEU A 33 3.25 0.00 -7.22
C LEU A 33 1.92 -0.60 -7.66
N ARG A 34 1.86 -1.02 -8.92
CA ARG A 34 0.65 -1.64 -9.44
C ARG A 34 0.34 -2.93 -8.68
N ARG A 35 1.37 -3.71 -8.37
CA ARG A 35 1.17 -4.94 -7.63
C ARG A 35 0.75 -4.67 -6.20
N SER A 36 1.33 -3.64 -5.59
CA SER A 36 0.94 -3.25 -4.24
C SER A 36 -0.53 -2.84 -4.21
N GLN A 37 -0.98 -2.10 -5.20
CA GLN A 37 -2.37 -1.71 -5.29
C GLN A 37 -3.29 -2.90 -5.49
N ALA A 38 -2.86 -3.86 -6.31
CA ALA A 38 -3.65 -5.06 -6.54
C ALA A 38 -3.80 -5.86 -5.24
N VAL A 39 -2.72 -5.97 -4.48
CA VAL A 39 -2.78 -6.68 -3.20
C VAL A 39 -3.70 -5.94 -2.24
N ALA A 40 -3.58 -4.60 -2.20
CA ALA A 40 -4.42 -3.80 -1.33
C ALA A 40 -5.90 -4.03 -1.63
N MET A 41 -6.26 -4.05 -2.90
CA MET A 41 -7.66 -4.26 -3.28
C MET A 41 -8.14 -5.65 -2.88
N LYS A 42 -7.32 -6.65 -3.08
CA LYS A 42 -7.69 -8.01 -2.69
C LYS A 42 -7.87 -8.12 -1.18
N MET A 43 -7.01 -7.44 -0.42
CA MET A 43 -7.14 -7.44 1.03
C MET A 43 -8.41 -6.74 1.46
N LEU A 44 -8.70 -5.58 0.85
CA LEU A 44 -9.91 -4.85 1.20
C LEU A 44 -11.17 -5.67 0.88
N ASP A 45 -11.18 -6.32 -0.26
CA ASP A 45 -12.30 -7.17 -0.63
C ASP A 45 -12.48 -8.31 0.38
N ARG A 46 -11.38 -8.94 0.78
CA ARG A 46 -11.45 -10.02 1.73
C ARG A 46 -11.90 -9.55 3.09
N MET A 47 -11.39 -8.37 3.49
CA MET A 47 -11.80 -7.79 4.77
C MET A 47 -13.29 -7.51 4.78
N GLU A 48 -13.81 -6.98 3.70
CA GLU A 48 -15.23 -6.73 3.61
C GLU A 48 -16.02 -8.02 3.63
N GLU A 49 -15.58 -8.99 2.89
CA GLU A 49 -16.24 -10.28 2.80
C GLU A 49 -16.31 -10.96 4.16
N MET A 50 -15.22 -10.93 4.90
CA MET A 50 -15.11 -11.59 6.18
C MET A 50 -15.44 -10.69 7.36
N ARG A 51 -15.67 -9.40 7.08
CA ARG A 51 -15.96 -8.40 8.10
C ARG A 51 -14.83 -8.26 9.11
N TRP A 52 -13.62 -8.30 8.59
CA TRP A 52 -12.43 -8.13 9.42
C TRP A 52 -12.09 -6.66 9.53
N THR A 53 -11.68 -6.24 10.72
CA THR A 53 -11.12 -4.91 10.92
C THR A 53 -9.62 -4.94 10.62
N GLN A 54 -9.03 -3.75 10.51
CA GLN A 54 -7.59 -3.68 10.32
C GLN A 54 -6.83 -4.28 11.51
N ALA A 55 -7.40 -4.13 12.72
CA ALA A 55 -6.76 -4.70 13.89
C ALA A 55 -6.75 -6.23 13.80
N GLN A 56 -7.84 -6.81 13.33
CA GLN A 56 -7.92 -8.26 13.19
C GLN A 56 -6.94 -8.74 12.11
N VAL A 57 -6.84 -8.00 11.01
CA VAL A 57 -5.90 -8.37 9.97
C VAL A 57 -4.47 -8.27 10.48
N ALA A 58 -4.17 -7.22 11.25
CA ALA A 58 -2.84 -7.07 11.83
C ALA A 58 -2.49 -8.27 12.70
N GLU A 59 -3.45 -8.73 13.45
CA GLU A 59 -3.25 -9.90 14.30
C GLU A 59 -2.97 -11.14 13.47
N LYS A 60 -3.73 -11.31 12.40
CA LYS A 60 -3.54 -12.47 11.53
C LYS A 60 -2.19 -12.44 10.81
N LEU A 61 -1.69 -11.26 10.50
CA LEU A 61 -0.42 -11.11 9.82
C LEU A 61 0.76 -10.99 10.77
N GLY A 62 0.50 -10.81 12.07
CA GLY A 62 1.58 -10.64 13.03
C GLY A 62 2.30 -9.32 12.87
N CYS A 63 1.59 -8.27 12.53
CA CYS A 63 2.17 -6.95 12.35
C CYS A 63 1.30 -5.91 13.03
N SER A 64 1.70 -4.65 12.93
CA SER A 64 0.95 -3.57 13.56
C SER A 64 -0.23 -3.18 12.70
N GLN A 65 -1.23 -2.59 13.34
CA GLN A 65 -2.38 -2.08 12.61
C GLN A 65 -1.98 -0.94 11.69
N GLN A 66 -0.98 -0.17 12.10
CA GLN A 66 -0.48 0.92 11.27
C GLN A 66 0.13 0.38 9.97
N TYR A 67 0.80 -0.75 10.06
CA TYR A 67 1.37 -1.36 8.87
C TYR A 67 0.27 -1.84 7.93
N VAL A 68 -0.78 -2.45 8.48
CA VAL A 68 -1.94 -2.86 7.67
C VAL A 68 -2.54 -1.65 6.98
N SER A 69 -2.65 -0.55 7.70
CA SER A 69 -3.19 0.67 7.11
C SER A 69 -2.36 1.12 5.91
N ARG A 70 -1.04 0.99 6.01
CA ARG A 70 -0.16 1.37 4.89
C ARG A 70 -0.32 0.41 3.72
N ILE A 71 -0.48 -0.87 4.01
CA ILE A 71 -0.65 -1.86 2.94
C ILE A 71 -1.91 -1.57 2.13
N VAL A 72 -3.01 -1.31 2.81
CA VAL A 72 -4.28 -1.13 2.12
C VAL A 72 -4.36 0.19 1.37
N LYS A 73 -3.42 1.09 1.61
CA LYS A 73 -3.33 2.31 0.81
C LYS A 73 -2.68 2.06 -0.55
N GLY A 74 -2.03 0.91 -0.71
CA GLY A 74 -1.50 0.52 -2.00
C GLY A 74 -0.17 1.16 -2.37
N ASN A 75 0.58 1.64 -1.38
CA ASN A 75 1.87 2.27 -1.61
C ASN A 75 3.02 1.55 -0.93
N GLU A 76 2.75 0.44 -0.30
CA GLU A 76 3.77 -0.25 0.48
C GLU A 76 4.55 -1.23 -0.40
N ASN A 77 5.87 -1.19 -0.29
CA ASN A 77 6.72 -2.14 -1.01
C ASN A 77 6.79 -3.41 -0.17
N LEU A 78 5.93 -4.36 -0.51
CA LEU A 78 5.76 -5.56 0.30
C LEU A 78 6.88 -6.56 0.03
N THR A 79 7.35 -7.18 1.10
CA THR A 79 8.33 -8.25 0.96
C THR A 79 7.63 -9.53 0.54
N LEU A 80 8.41 -10.45 0.00
CA LEU A 80 7.87 -11.76 -0.35
C LEU A 80 7.35 -12.47 0.89
N GLU A 81 8.00 -12.28 2.01
CA GLU A 81 7.54 -12.87 3.26
C GLU A 81 6.16 -12.36 3.63
N MET A 82 5.97 -11.04 3.54
CA MET A 82 4.67 -10.49 3.89
C MET A 82 3.61 -10.92 2.88
N LEU A 83 3.97 -10.98 1.59
CA LEU A 83 3.03 -11.44 0.58
C LEU A 83 2.59 -12.88 0.85
N SER A 84 3.52 -13.72 1.28
CA SER A 84 3.19 -15.10 1.63
C SER A 84 2.25 -15.16 2.83
N LYS A 85 2.49 -14.32 3.83
CA LYS A 85 1.60 -14.26 4.99
C LYS A 85 0.20 -13.81 4.61
N ILE A 86 0.13 -12.82 3.72
CA ILE A 86 -1.16 -12.35 3.25
C ILE A 86 -1.91 -13.47 2.56
N GLU A 87 -1.24 -14.18 1.68
CA GLU A 87 -1.88 -15.27 0.96
C GLU A 87 -2.31 -16.38 1.90
N ASP A 88 -1.41 -16.79 2.80
CA ASP A 88 -1.68 -17.92 3.67
C ASP A 88 -2.67 -17.60 4.77
N ASN A 89 -2.58 -16.42 5.36
CA ASN A 89 -3.34 -16.12 6.56
C ASN A 89 -4.66 -15.42 6.27
N LEU A 90 -4.76 -14.74 5.13
CA LEU A 90 -6.01 -14.08 4.77
C LEU A 90 -6.77 -14.85 3.69
N GLY A 91 -6.12 -15.82 3.07
CA GLY A 91 -6.77 -16.62 2.06
C GLY A 91 -7.00 -15.91 0.75
N VAL A 92 -6.12 -14.99 0.40
CA VAL A 92 -6.22 -14.29 -0.88
C VAL A 92 -5.09 -14.76 -1.79
N GLU A 93 -5.35 -14.80 -3.06
CA GLU A 93 -4.34 -15.22 -4.03
C GLU A 93 -3.46 -14.03 -4.38
N VAL A 94 -2.20 -14.12 -4.04
CA VAL A 94 -1.24 -13.07 -4.32
C VAL A 94 -0.30 -13.46 -5.45
N PHE A 95 0.25 -14.66 -5.34
CA PHE A 95 1.26 -15.12 -6.30
C PHE A 95 0.66 -15.78 -7.52
N LYS A 96 -0.51 -16.32 -7.39
CA LYS A 96 -1.14 -17.02 -8.49
C LYS A 96 -1.72 -16.00 -9.44
N GLY A 97 -1.03 -15.75 -10.49
CA GLY A 97 -1.50 -14.83 -11.48
C GLY A 97 -2.28 -15.54 -12.53
N LYS A 98 -2.91 -14.75 -13.42
CA LYS A 98 -3.54 -15.32 -14.53
C LYS A 98 -2.51 -15.98 -15.40
N GLY A 99 -2.66 -17.12 -15.74
CA GLY A 99 -1.73 -17.84 -16.54
C GLY A 99 -0.57 -18.33 -15.73
N GLY A 100 -0.62 -18.14 -14.51
CA GLY A 100 0.44 -18.60 -13.71
C GLY A 100 0.48 -20.08 -13.70
N MET A 101 0.38 -20.22 -14.08
CA MET A 101 0.34 -21.13 -14.20
C MET A 101 0.54 -21.58 -14.02
#